data_c322856cff22ed653036200a5a34608d
#
_entry.id   c322856cff22ed653036200a5a34608d
#
_cell.length_a   1.000
_cell.length_b   1.000
_cell.length_c   1.000
_cell.angle_alpha   90.00
_cell.angle_beta   90.00
_cell.angle_gamma   90.00
#
_symmetry.space_group_name_H-M   'P 1'
#
loop_
_entity.id
_entity.type
_entity.pdbx_description
1 polymer ?
#
loop_
_entity_poly.entity_id
_entity_poly.type
_entity_poly.pdbx_seq_one_letter_code
_entity_poly.pdbx_strand_id
1 'polypeptide(L)'
;MRSLVAAFGVALLTAITGTAADKGATVEWAGLKSTTPAGWKEETPSSKFRQGQFKIPKVEGDKEDAELAIFFSPGGGGIDANLKRQVAAFQPAEGKEKVGDKQEKIKIGGHDAVYQEVTGTFIKKAFPMAQTGTPMPGYKQIYVIFETKDGAVASLWLRGPEKTVDKHKKEFDEWVKGFK
;
A
#
# COMPACT_ATOMS: atom_id res chain seq x y z
N MET A 1 -70.83 -10.17 32.63
CA MET A 1 -69.42 -9.96 32.88
C MET A 1 -68.69 -10.47 31.66
N ARG A 2 -68.16 -9.55 30.79
CA ARG A 2 -67.41 -9.88 29.56
C ARG A 2 -65.98 -9.37 29.75
N SER A 3 -65.04 -10.28 29.91
CA SER A 3 -63.64 -9.97 30.02
C SER A 3 -63.04 -9.76 28.62
N LEU A 4 -62.52 -8.56 28.35
CA LEU A 4 -61.72 -8.26 27.20
C LEU A 4 -60.25 -8.65 27.52
N VAL A 5 -59.68 -9.54 26.69
CA VAL A 5 -58.25 -9.84 26.69
C VAL A 5 -57.61 -8.97 25.61
N ALA A 6 -56.78 -8.01 26.01
CA ALA A 6 -56.00 -7.20 25.10
C ALA A 6 -54.66 -7.93 24.78
N ALA A 7 -54.47 -8.29 23.51
CA ALA A 7 -53.23 -8.84 23.02
C ALA A 7 -52.26 -7.71 22.70
N PHE A 8 -51.15 -7.62 23.44
CA PHE A 8 -50.03 -6.73 23.14
C PHE A 8 -49.12 -7.41 22.08
N GLY A 9 -49.18 -6.91 20.88
CA GLY A 9 -48.24 -7.31 19.83
C GLY A 9 -46.89 -6.57 20.03
N VAL A 10 -45.84 -7.33 20.37
CA VAL A 10 -44.46 -6.82 20.38
C VAL A 10 -43.95 -6.84 18.97
N ALA A 11 -43.81 -5.66 18.35
CA ALA A 11 -43.12 -5.50 17.07
C ALA A 11 -41.62 -5.53 17.31
N LEU A 12 -40.98 -6.62 16.87
CA LEU A 12 -39.52 -6.76 16.88
C LEU A 12 -38.94 -5.90 15.75
N LEU A 13 -38.41 -4.71 16.06
CA LEU A 13 -37.64 -3.91 15.13
C LEU A 13 -36.26 -4.58 14.97
N THR A 14 -36.04 -5.31 13.88
CA THR A 14 -34.73 -5.73 13.46
C THR A 14 -34.01 -4.52 12.89
N ALA A 15 -33.10 -3.92 13.67
CA ALA A 15 -32.15 -2.92 13.18
C ALA A 15 -31.20 -3.61 12.22
N ILE A 16 -31.37 -3.37 10.92
CA ILE A 16 -30.39 -3.72 9.90
C ILE A 16 -29.24 -2.72 10.09
N THR A 17 -28.19 -3.12 10.82
CA THR A 17 -26.92 -2.40 10.81
C THR A 17 -26.27 -2.60 9.45
N GLY A 18 -26.65 -1.77 8.49
CA GLY A 18 -25.92 -1.64 7.24
C GLY A 18 -24.50 -1.19 7.57
N THR A 19 -23.51 -2.09 7.39
CA THR A 19 -22.11 -1.69 7.35
C THR A 19 -21.98 -0.69 6.23
N ALA A 20 -21.76 0.60 6.57
CA ALA A 20 -21.36 1.60 5.59
C ALA A 20 -20.17 1.02 4.86
N ALA A 21 -20.27 0.83 3.54
CA ALA A 21 -19.14 0.44 2.72
C ALA A 21 -18.01 1.44 3.00
N ASP A 22 -16.89 0.93 3.47
CA ASP A 22 -15.73 1.74 3.87
C ASP A 22 -15.28 2.51 2.62
N LYS A 23 -15.63 3.79 2.55
CA LYS A 23 -15.25 4.63 1.41
C LYS A 23 -13.74 4.87 1.53
N GLY A 24 -13.01 4.63 0.45
CA GLY A 24 -11.58 4.88 0.41
C GLY A 24 -11.22 6.32 0.82
N ALA A 25 -10.03 6.49 1.36
CA ALA A 25 -9.48 7.80 1.75
C ALA A 25 -8.98 8.57 0.52
N THR A 26 -9.17 9.89 0.51
CA THR A 26 -8.56 10.74 -0.50
C THR A 26 -7.10 10.98 -0.13
N VAL A 27 -6.19 10.59 -1.01
CA VAL A 27 -4.75 10.80 -0.89
C VAL A 27 -4.34 11.96 -1.79
N GLU A 28 -3.57 12.90 -1.23
CA GLU A 28 -2.87 13.92 -1.97
C GLU A 28 -1.37 13.60 -2.02
N TRP A 29 -0.78 13.56 -3.22
CA TRP A 29 0.59 13.17 -3.44
C TRP A 29 1.21 14.00 -4.57
N ALA A 30 2.21 14.81 -4.22
CA ALA A 30 2.88 15.71 -5.16
C ALA A 30 1.92 16.63 -5.97
N GLY A 31 0.87 17.12 -5.32
CA GLY A 31 -0.15 17.97 -5.95
C GLY A 31 -1.23 17.21 -6.72
N LEU A 32 -1.11 15.90 -6.85
CA LEU A 32 -2.11 15.01 -7.48
C LEU A 32 -3.01 14.39 -6.41
N LYS A 33 -4.25 14.02 -6.80
CA LYS A 33 -5.23 13.39 -5.89
C LYS A 33 -5.76 12.09 -6.46
N SER A 34 -5.94 11.10 -5.60
CA SER A 34 -6.63 9.84 -5.90
C SER A 34 -7.34 9.32 -4.65
N THR A 35 -8.38 8.51 -4.83
CA THR A 35 -9.09 7.88 -3.70
C THR A 35 -8.68 6.42 -3.62
N THR A 36 -8.24 5.98 -2.43
CA THR A 36 -7.82 4.58 -2.22
C THR A 36 -8.98 3.62 -2.42
N PRO A 37 -8.71 2.37 -2.78
CA PRO A 37 -9.71 1.30 -2.73
C PRO A 37 -10.36 1.19 -1.35
N ALA A 38 -11.62 0.76 -1.32
CA ALA A 38 -12.30 0.41 -0.07
C ALA A 38 -11.56 -0.73 0.64
N GLY A 39 -11.52 -0.68 1.97
CA GLY A 39 -10.85 -1.70 2.79
C GLY A 39 -9.36 -1.47 3.04
N TRP A 40 -8.72 -0.51 2.39
CA TRP A 40 -7.37 -0.06 2.77
C TRP A 40 -7.48 0.83 4.01
N LYS A 41 -6.81 0.44 5.09
CA LYS A 41 -6.93 1.14 6.39
C LYS A 41 -5.81 2.16 6.53
N GLU A 42 -6.17 3.42 6.61
CA GLU A 42 -5.22 4.49 6.90
C GLU A 42 -4.63 4.31 8.30
N GLU A 43 -3.32 4.50 8.42
CA GLU A 43 -2.58 4.45 9.67
C GLU A 43 -1.80 5.75 9.89
N THR A 44 -1.53 6.07 11.15
CA THR A 44 -0.59 7.15 11.46
C THR A 44 0.79 6.80 10.88
N PRO A 45 1.39 7.67 10.05
CA PRO A 45 2.71 7.41 9.49
C PRO A 45 3.75 7.06 10.54
N SER A 46 4.46 5.94 10.36
CA SER A 46 5.47 5.44 11.30
C SER A 46 6.77 6.27 11.31
N SER A 47 6.89 7.25 10.42
CA SER A 47 8.00 8.19 10.39
C SER A 47 7.57 9.53 9.75
N LYS A 48 8.26 10.62 10.14
CA LYS A 48 8.05 11.97 9.61
C LYS A 48 8.34 12.13 8.10
N PHE A 49 8.98 11.13 7.48
CA PHE A 49 9.27 11.13 6.05
C PHE A 49 8.13 10.57 5.20
N ARG A 50 7.13 9.95 5.84
CA ARG A 50 5.94 9.41 5.17
C ARG A 50 4.83 10.45 5.18
N GLN A 51 4.29 10.76 4.02
CA GLN A 51 3.09 11.60 3.87
C GLN A 51 1.81 10.82 4.10
N GLY A 52 1.83 9.51 3.86
CA GLY A 52 0.69 8.63 4.07
C GLY A 52 1.17 7.21 4.33
N GLN A 53 0.34 6.45 5.04
CA GLN A 53 0.56 5.04 5.34
C GLN A 53 -0.78 4.32 5.41
N PHE A 54 -0.86 3.14 4.77
CA PHE A 54 -2.04 2.30 4.78
C PHE A 54 -1.65 0.85 5.03
N LYS A 55 -2.50 0.17 5.78
CA LYS A 55 -2.49 -1.28 5.94
C LYS A 55 -3.45 -1.90 4.95
N ILE A 56 -2.98 -2.90 4.21
CA ILE A 56 -3.74 -3.61 3.19
C ILE A 56 -3.95 -5.04 3.67
N PRO A 57 -5.21 -5.49 3.81
CA PRO A 57 -5.53 -6.76 4.44
C PRO A 57 -4.84 -7.94 3.76
N LYS A 58 -4.24 -8.80 4.55
CA LYS A 58 -3.61 -10.03 4.06
C LYS A 58 -4.62 -11.01 3.48
N VAL A 59 -4.16 -11.85 2.57
CA VAL A 59 -4.90 -13.04 2.14
C VAL A 59 -4.72 -14.17 3.12
N GLU A 60 -5.62 -15.16 3.05
CA GLU A 60 -5.52 -16.38 3.86
C GLU A 60 -4.19 -17.10 3.59
N GLY A 61 -3.55 -17.54 4.65
CA GLY A 61 -2.24 -18.21 4.63
C GLY A 61 -1.03 -17.27 4.74
N ASP A 62 -1.19 -15.96 4.54
CA ASP A 62 -0.13 -14.99 4.80
C ASP A 62 -0.08 -14.58 6.27
N LYS A 63 1.12 -14.33 6.80
CA LYS A 63 1.35 -14.05 8.23
C LYS A 63 0.98 -12.63 8.63
N GLU A 64 1.16 -11.66 7.74
CA GLU A 64 0.94 -10.23 8.01
C GLU A 64 0.31 -9.52 6.82
N ASP A 65 -0.28 -8.36 7.11
CA ASP A 65 -0.86 -7.46 6.12
C ASP A 65 0.25 -6.85 5.24
N ALA A 66 -0.09 -6.40 4.03
CA ALA A 66 0.80 -5.56 3.26
C ALA A 66 0.70 -4.10 3.74
N GLU A 67 1.75 -3.33 3.49
CA GLU A 67 1.85 -1.92 3.83
C GLU A 67 2.02 -1.09 2.56
N LEU A 68 1.26 0.01 2.45
CA LEU A 68 1.49 1.08 1.49
C LEU A 68 2.11 2.26 2.23
N ALA A 69 3.19 2.82 1.73
CA ALA A 69 3.75 4.07 2.25
C ALA A 69 4.03 5.06 1.12
N ILE A 70 3.76 6.33 1.38
CA ILE A 70 3.80 7.44 0.43
C ILE A 70 4.83 8.45 0.90
N PHE A 71 5.69 8.94 -0.01
CA PHE A 71 6.79 9.83 0.28
C PHE A 71 6.82 11.00 -0.70
N PHE A 72 7.29 12.13 -0.20
CA PHE A 72 7.65 13.28 -1.01
C PHE A 72 8.92 13.90 -0.44
N SER A 73 9.96 14.04 -1.27
CA SER A 73 11.29 14.48 -0.83
C SER A 73 11.82 15.58 -1.74
N PRO A 74 11.80 16.83 -1.30
CA PRO A 74 12.55 17.89 -1.98
C PRO A 74 14.03 17.52 -2.00
N GLY A 75 14.63 17.42 -3.19
CA GLY A 75 16.03 17.05 -3.34
C GLY A 75 16.38 15.59 -3.04
N GLY A 76 15.41 14.67 -3.13
CA GLY A 76 15.51 13.27 -2.67
C GLY A 76 16.39 12.31 -3.46
N GLY A 77 17.43 12.76 -4.18
CA GLY A 77 18.34 11.92 -4.98
C GLY A 77 17.65 11.32 -6.21
N GLY A 78 18.30 11.21 -7.33
CA GLY A 78 17.71 10.81 -8.61
C GLY A 78 16.96 9.46 -8.59
N ILE A 79 16.11 9.25 -9.59
CA ILE A 79 15.26 8.04 -9.74
C ILE A 79 16.09 6.76 -9.64
N ASP A 80 17.22 6.66 -10.40
CA ASP A 80 18.04 5.45 -10.45
C ASP A 80 18.62 5.05 -9.08
N ALA A 81 19.06 6.03 -8.28
CA ALA A 81 19.59 5.76 -6.95
C ALA A 81 18.50 5.22 -6.01
N ASN A 82 17.27 5.71 -6.15
CA ASN A 82 16.14 5.23 -5.40
C ASN A 82 15.75 3.81 -5.83
N LEU A 83 15.67 3.51 -7.13
CA LEU A 83 15.38 2.16 -7.65
C LEU A 83 16.41 1.13 -7.15
N LYS A 84 17.70 1.43 -7.23
CA LYS A 84 18.78 0.57 -6.71
C LYS A 84 18.64 0.33 -5.19
N ARG A 85 18.23 1.34 -4.43
CA ARG A 85 18.01 1.22 -2.99
C ARG A 85 16.87 0.26 -2.67
N GLN A 86 15.80 0.21 -3.50
CA GLN A 86 14.71 -0.74 -3.31
C GLN A 86 15.21 -2.18 -3.52
N VAL A 87 15.97 -2.45 -4.57
CA VAL A 87 16.56 -3.78 -4.81
C VAL A 87 17.51 -4.18 -3.68
N ALA A 88 18.36 -3.27 -3.21
CA ALA A 88 19.31 -3.51 -2.12
C ALA A 88 18.66 -3.83 -0.75
N ALA A 89 17.35 -3.57 -0.60
CA ALA A 89 16.58 -3.96 0.59
C ALA A 89 16.17 -5.44 0.57
N PHE A 90 16.44 -6.16 -0.53
CA PHE A 90 16.10 -7.57 -0.71
C PHE A 90 17.35 -8.42 -0.90
N GLN A 91 17.23 -9.69 -0.56
CA GLN A 91 18.13 -10.77 -0.93
C GLN A 91 17.42 -11.71 -1.92
N PRO A 92 18.17 -12.48 -2.72
CA PRO A 92 17.56 -13.50 -3.57
C PRO A 92 16.63 -14.42 -2.76
N ALA A 93 15.52 -14.83 -3.38
CA ALA A 93 14.70 -15.89 -2.81
C ALA A 93 15.48 -17.20 -2.78
N GLU A 94 15.06 -18.13 -1.92
CA GLU A 94 15.67 -19.46 -1.84
C GLU A 94 15.76 -20.12 -3.22
N GLY A 95 16.92 -20.65 -3.57
CA GLY A 95 17.19 -21.29 -4.86
C GLY A 95 17.29 -20.31 -6.05
N LYS A 96 17.33 -19.02 -5.83
CA LYS A 96 17.56 -18.00 -6.86
C LYS A 96 18.93 -17.33 -6.70
N GLU A 97 19.57 -17.05 -7.82
CA GLU A 97 20.87 -16.36 -7.83
C GLU A 97 20.74 -14.83 -7.65
N LYS A 98 19.59 -14.26 -8.02
CA LYS A 98 19.35 -12.80 -8.03
C LYS A 98 17.99 -12.46 -7.45
N VAL A 99 17.90 -11.24 -6.92
CA VAL A 99 16.64 -10.58 -6.59
C VAL A 99 15.84 -10.39 -7.87
N GLY A 100 14.54 -10.69 -7.83
CA GLY A 100 13.64 -10.34 -8.95
C GLY A 100 13.50 -8.82 -9.02
N ASP A 101 13.84 -8.22 -10.16
CA ASP A 101 13.73 -6.78 -10.44
C ASP A 101 13.16 -6.60 -11.85
N LYS A 102 11.96 -6.03 -11.92
CA LYS A 102 11.29 -5.72 -13.17
C LYS A 102 10.84 -4.28 -13.16
N GLN A 103 11.18 -3.54 -14.21
CA GLN A 103 10.88 -2.12 -14.31
C GLN A 103 10.11 -1.82 -15.60
N GLU A 104 9.17 -0.88 -15.51
CA GLU A 104 8.45 -0.33 -16.67
C GLU A 104 8.25 1.18 -16.51
N LYS A 105 8.18 1.89 -17.65
CA LYS A 105 7.84 3.31 -17.70
C LYS A 105 6.33 3.46 -17.77
N ILE A 106 5.78 4.31 -16.92
CA ILE A 106 4.35 4.62 -16.87
C ILE A 106 4.14 6.14 -16.84
N LYS A 107 2.89 6.57 -16.95
CA LYS A 107 2.47 7.97 -16.77
C LYS A 107 1.54 8.09 -15.56
N ILE A 108 1.76 9.11 -14.71
CA ILE A 108 0.92 9.42 -13.56
C ILE A 108 0.68 10.92 -13.52
N GLY A 109 -0.57 11.37 -13.65
CA GLY A 109 -0.91 12.80 -13.60
C GLY A 109 -0.12 13.66 -14.59
N GLY A 110 0.30 13.09 -15.74
CA GLY A 110 1.13 13.76 -16.74
C GLY A 110 2.64 13.67 -16.50
N HIS A 111 3.11 13.11 -15.39
CA HIS A 111 4.53 12.87 -15.10
C HIS A 111 5.00 11.54 -15.70
N ASP A 112 6.24 11.51 -16.21
CA ASP A 112 6.93 10.27 -16.53
C ASP A 112 7.37 9.61 -15.23
N ALA A 113 6.96 8.38 -15.01
CA ALA A 113 7.21 7.62 -13.79
C ALA A 113 7.84 6.26 -14.10
N VAL A 114 8.54 5.69 -13.13
CA VAL A 114 9.02 4.32 -13.17
C VAL A 114 8.23 3.49 -12.16
N TYR A 115 7.73 2.36 -12.63
CA TYR A 115 7.08 1.31 -11.85
C TYR A 115 8.04 0.14 -11.75
N GLN A 116 8.40 -0.26 -10.54
CA GLN A 116 9.35 -1.33 -10.28
C GLN A 116 8.71 -2.40 -9.40
N GLU A 117 8.81 -3.67 -9.81
CA GLU A 117 8.46 -4.83 -8.98
C GLU A 117 9.75 -5.49 -8.50
N VAL A 118 9.89 -5.66 -7.18
CA VAL A 118 11.01 -6.36 -6.55
C VAL A 118 10.49 -7.57 -5.78
N THR A 119 11.07 -8.74 -6.00
CA THR A 119 10.70 -9.99 -5.33
C THR A 119 11.90 -10.69 -4.72
N GLY A 120 11.71 -11.32 -3.55
CA GLY A 120 12.79 -12.03 -2.86
C GLY A 120 12.56 -12.13 -1.36
N THR A 121 13.66 -12.16 -0.60
CA THR A 121 13.65 -12.07 0.85
C THR A 121 13.89 -10.62 1.26
N PHE A 122 12.85 -9.93 1.72
CA PHE A 122 12.97 -8.57 2.22
C PHE A 122 13.71 -8.55 3.56
N ILE A 123 14.67 -7.63 3.74
CA ILE A 123 15.40 -7.47 5.01
C ILE A 123 14.78 -6.32 5.80
N LYS A 124 13.87 -6.68 6.72
CA LYS A 124 13.15 -5.72 7.58
C LYS A 124 14.09 -5.19 8.65
N LYS A 125 14.54 -3.95 8.50
CA LYS A 125 15.39 -3.27 9.47
C LYS A 125 14.56 -2.53 10.52
N ALA A 126 15.02 -2.53 11.78
CA ALA A 126 14.36 -1.78 12.86
C ALA A 126 14.37 -0.26 12.61
N PHE A 127 15.46 0.24 11.98
CA PHE A 127 15.62 1.63 11.53
C PHE A 127 16.54 1.68 10.30
N PRO A 128 16.51 2.74 9.49
CA PRO A 128 17.21 2.78 8.18
C PRO A 128 18.71 2.48 8.24
N MET A 129 19.39 2.88 9.31
CA MET A 129 20.84 2.70 9.50
C MET A 129 21.22 1.39 10.21
N ALA A 130 20.26 0.54 10.57
CA ALA A 130 20.56 -0.75 11.21
C ALA A 130 21.44 -1.61 10.28
N GLN A 131 22.50 -2.19 10.87
CA GLN A 131 23.43 -3.07 10.13
C GLN A 131 22.79 -4.42 9.79
N THR A 132 21.87 -4.87 10.62
CA THR A 132 21.16 -6.14 10.48
C THR A 132 19.65 -5.90 10.39
N GLY A 133 18.92 -6.88 9.87
CA GLY A 133 17.48 -6.88 9.83
C GLY A 133 16.91 -8.29 9.89
N THR A 134 15.59 -8.41 10.05
CA THR A 134 14.88 -9.67 10.05
C THR A 134 14.58 -10.09 8.61
N PRO A 135 15.03 -11.27 8.15
CA PRO A 135 14.67 -11.79 6.84
C PRO A 135 13.17 -12.11 6.76
N MET A 136 12.53 -11.60 5.73
CA MET A 136 11.12 -11.82 5.41
C MET A 136 11.04 -12.52 4.04
N PRO A 137 11.11 -13.86 3.98
CA PRO A 137 11.07 -14.59 2.71
C PRO A 137 9.70 -14.50 2.04
N GLY A 138 9.68 -14.62 0.70
CA GLY A 138 8.44 -14.58 -0.08
C GLY A 138 7.76 -13.20 -0.07
N TYR A 139 8.56 -12.14 -0.06
CA TYR A 139 8.08 -10.77 -0.12
C TYR A 139 8.11 -10.21 -1.53
N LYS A 140 7.16 -9.35 -1.80
CA LYS A 140 7.09 -8.52 -3.00
C LYS A 140 6.93 -7.06 -2.62
N GLN A 141 7.56 -6.20 -3.40
CA GLN A 141 7.34 -4.77 -3.36
C GLN A 141 7.03 -4.26 -4.75
N ILE A 142 6.02 -3.42 -4.84
CA ILE A 142 5.77 -2.55 -5.99
C ILE A 142 6.20 -1.15 -5.57
N TYR A 143 7.10 -0.54 -6.33
CA TYR A 143 7.61 0.79 -6.09
C TYR A 143 7.32 1.68 -7.28
N VAL A 144 6.76 2.86 -7.03
CA VAL A 144 6.45 3.84 -8.05
C VAL A 144 7.14 5.14 -7.70
N ILE A 145 7.82 5.74 -8.68
CA ILE A 145 8.62 6.95 -8.47
C ILE A 145 8.57 7.85 -9.70
N PHE A 146 8.46 9.15 -9.46
CA PHE A 146 8.64 10.18 -10.48
C PHE A 146 9.30 11.44 -9.89
N GLU A 147 9.84 12.27 -10.77
CA GLU A 147 10.35 13.58 -10.42
C GLU A 147 9.34 14.65 -10.84
N THR A 148 9.09 15.59 -9.95
CA THR A 148 8.23 16.74 -10.23
C THR A 148 9.00 17.81 -11.01
N LYS A 149 8.30 18.79 -11.58
CA LYS A 149 8.91 19.84 -12.41
C LYS A 149 9.91 20.72 -11.64
N ASP A 150 9.77 20.82 -10.33
CA ASP A 150 10.66 21.54 -9.43
C ASP A 150 11.80 20.67 -8.84
N GLY A 151 11.97 19.46 -9.37
CA GLY A 151 13.05 18.54 -8.99
C GLY A 151 12.83 17.79 -7.68
N ALA A 152 11.65 17.85 -7.10
CA ALA A 152 11.33 16.99 -5.97
C ALA A 152 11.01 15.56 -6.42
N VAL A 153 11.31 14.58 -5.56
CA VAL A 153 11.02 13.16 -5.83
C VAL A 153 9.77 12.74 -5.07
N ALA A 154 8.78 12.30 -5.82
CA ALA A 154 7.56 11.67 -5.32
C ALA A 154 7.67 10.16 -5.48
N SER A 155 7.48 9.40 -4.41
CA SER A 155 7.52 7.93 -4.47
C SER A 155 6.52 7.29 -3.52
N LEU A 156 6.12 6.08 -3.84
CA LEU A 156 5.32 5.24 -2.96
C LEU A 156 5.70 3.78 -3.19
N TRP A 157 5.46 2.94 -2.19
CA TRP A 157 5.58 1.51 -2.34
C TRP A 157 4.45 0.77 -1.64
N LEU A 158 4.00 -0.32 -2.27
CA LEU A 158 3.20 -1.37 -1.69
C LEU A 158 4.13 -2.55 -1.42
N ARG A 159 4.25 -3.01 -0.16
CA ARG A 159 5.16 -4.07 0.25
C ARG A 159 4.50 -5.03 1.22
N GLY A 160 4.75 -6.32 1.05
CA GLY A 160 4.24 -7.35 1.95
C GLY A 160 4.51 -8.75 1.43
N PRO A 161 3.84 -9.76 2.02
CA PRO A 161 3.83 -11.11 1.48
C PRO A 161 3.38 -11.10 0.01
N GLU A 162 4.09 -11.84 -0.85
CA GLU A 162 3.90 -11.81 -2.31
C GLU A 162 2.44 -12.10 -2.72
N LYS A 163 1.80 -13.10 -2.10
CA LYS A 163 0.40 -13.43 -2.41
C LYS A 163 -0.56 -12.29 -2.09
N THR A 164 -0.35 -11.61 -0.96
CA THR A 164 -1.15 -10.43 -0.57
C THR A 164 -0.94 -9.28 -1.56
N VAL A 165 0.31 -8.97 -1.90
CA VAL A 165 0.61 -7.91 -2.88
C VAL A 165 0.01 -8.24 -4.25
N ASP A 166 0.13 -9.47 -4.74
CA ASP A 166 -0.43 -9.91 -6.02
C ASP A 166 -1.96 -9.84 -6.05
N LYS A 167 -2.61 -10.19 -4.93
CA LYS A 167 -4.07 -10.07 -4.80
C LYS A 167 -4.55 -8.63 -4.98
N HIS A 168 -3.83 -7.66 -4.39
CA HIS A 168 -4.20 -6.26 -4.42
C HIS A 168 -3.57 -5.46 -5.56
N LYS A 169 -2.71 -6.10 -6.36
CA LYS A 169 -1.97 -5.43 -7.45
C LYS A 169 -2.89 -4.69 -8.42
N LYS A 170 -3.98 -5.32 -8.86
CA LYS A 170 -4.92 -4.71 -9.80
C LYS A 170 -5.54 -3.43 -9.23
N GLU A 171 -6.01 -3.47 -7.99
CA GLU A 171 -6.59 -2.30 -7.31
C GLU A 171 -5.54 -1.20 -7.10
N PHE A 172 -4.32 -1.59 -6.76
CA PHE A 172 -3.19 -0.67 -6.64
C PHE A 172 -2.85 0.01 -7.97
N ASP A 173 -2.77 -0.74 -9.06
CA ASP A 173 -2.47 -0.21 -10.39
C ASP A 173 -3.56 0.77 -10.87
N GLU A 174 -4.83 0.46 -10.62
CA GLU A 174 -5.96 1.33 -10.94
C GLU A 174 -5.93 2.61 -10.09
N TRP A 175 -5.64 2.49 -8.79
CA TRP A 175 -5.49 3.62 -7.89
C TRP A 175 -4.33 4.55 -8.28
N VAL A 176 -3.17 4.00 -8.60
CA VAL A 176 -1.99 4.77 -9.07
C VAL A 176 -2.29 5.52 -10.36
N LYS A 177 -2.97 4.89 -11.33
CA LYS A 177 -3.43 5.55 -12.57
C LYS A 177 -4.50 6.62 -12.34
N GLY A 178 -5.19 6.55 -11.22
CA GLY A 178 -6.24 7.49 -10.83
C GLY A 178 -5.73 8.84 -10.34
N PHE A 179 -4.44 9.00 -10.07
CA PHE A 179 -3.86 10.27 -9.66
C PHE A 179 -3.92 11.32 -10.79
N LYS A 180 -4.58 12.45 -10.48
CA LYS A 180 -4.78 13.57 -11.39
C LYS A 180 -4.90 14.89 -10.63
#